data_d93b319c3099b44e4e3ade317ef433a9
#
_entry.id   d93b319c3099b44e4e3ade317ef433a9
#
_cell.length_a   1.000
_cell.length_b   1.000
_cell.length_c   1.000
_cell.angle_alpha   90.00
_cell.angle_beta   90.00
_cell.angle_gamma   90.00
#
_symmetry.space_group_name_H-M   'P 1'
#
loop_
_entity.id
_entity.type
_entity.pdbx_description
1 polymer ?
#
loop_
_entity_poly.entity_id
_entity_poly.type
_entity_poly.pdbx_seq_one_letter_code
_entity_poly.pdbx_strand_id
1 'polypeptide(L)'
;MAMSFKKASSVGDLDRITQSPDMMSGRPCIRGMRVTVSMIVGQLGAGVTIDELLTHYPYLEREDIKQALLYAAWRSDGREVLLASARRI
;
A
#
# COMPACT_ATOMS: atom_id res chain seq x y z
N MET A 1 -14.55 19.64 5.97
CA MET A 1 -14.34 19.39 6.20
C MET A 1 -13.85 18.33 6.54
N ALA A 2 -13.45 18.34 6.79
CA ALA A 2 -12.78 17.34 7.27
C ALA A 2 -13.46 16.13 7.21
N MET A 3 -14.51 16.14 7.22
CA MET A 3 -15.26 15.08 7.22
C MET A 3 -15.15 14.24 6.12
N SER A 4 -14.96 14.75 5.06
CA SER A 4 -14.94 13.91 3.95
C SER A 4 -13.94 12.87 4.06
N PHE A 5 -12.86 13.14 4.68
CA PHE A 5 -11.91 12.18 4.65
C PHE A 5 -12.13 11.19 5.67
N LYS A 6 -13.15 11.21 6.32
CA LYS A 6 -13.37 10.27 7.23
C LYS A 6 -13.54 9.00 6.60
N LYS A 7 -14.06 8.90 5.44
CA LYS A 7 -14.25 7.70 4.79
C LYS A 7 -13.01 7.09 4.31
N ALA A 8 -12.14 7.80 3.78
CA ALA A 8 -10.93 7.26 3.23
C ALA A 8 -9.79 8.12 3.65
N SER A 9 -9.43 8.05 4.88
CA SER A 9 -8.38 8.89 5.41
C SER A 9 -7.02 8.43 4.98
N SER A 10 -6.12 9.35 4.79
CA SER A 10 -4.75 9.03 4.46
C SER A 10 -4.09 8.42 5.67
N VAL A 11 -3.08 7.64 5.47
CA VAL A 11 -2.38 6.97 6.53
C VAL A 11 -1.02 7.61 6.74
N GLY A 12 -0.81 8.23 7.88
CA GLY A 12 0.44 8.89 8.18
C GLY A 12 0.77 9.92 7.13
N ASP A 13 1.96 9.91 6.60
CA ASP A 13 2.35 10.85 5.60
C ASP A 13 2.14 10.29 4.21
N LEU A 14 1.53 9.14 4.11
CA LEU A 14 1.34 8.49 2.83
C LEU A 14 -0.01 8.89 2.30
N ASP A 15 -0.05 10.03 1.65
CA ASP A 15 -1.31 10.63 1.23
C ASP A 15 -2.06 9.85 0.16
N ARG A 16 -1.44 8.87 -0.44
CA ARG A 16 -2.10 8.06 -1.45
C ARG A 16 -2.67 6.78 -0.85
N ILE A 17 -2.35 6.46 0.39
CA ILE A 17 -2.84 5.26 1.01
C ILE A 17 -4.06 5.63 1.85
N THR A 18 -5.19 5.05 1.55
CA THR A 18 -6.44 5.38 2.21
C THR A 18 -7.07 4.14 2.81
N GLN A 19 -7.85 4.32 3.84
CA GLN A 19 -8.58 3.24 4.46
C GLN A 19 -9.99 3.67 4.73
N SER A 20 -10.94 2.81 4.47
CA SER A 20 -12.33 3.10 4.73
C SER A 20 -13.00 1.78 5.10
N PRO A 21 -13.79 1.73 6.13
CA PRO A 21 -14.45 0.50 6.53
C PRO A 21 -15.36 -0.05 5.43
N ASP A 22 -15.81 0.82 4.54
CA ASP A 22 -16.69 0.40 3.48
C ASP A 22 -16.00 -0.06 2.22
N MET A 23 -14.68 0.01 2.17
CA MET A 23 -13.96 -0.32 0.98
C MET A 23 -13.00 -1.45 1.21
N MET A 24 -13.11 -2.50 0.44
CA MET A 24 -12.22 -3.66 0.52
C MET A 24 -12.04 -4.18 1.94
N SER A 25 -13.12 -4.22 2.69
CA SER A 25 -13.13 -4.69 4.06
C SER A 25 -12.20 -3.91 4.97
N GLY A 26 -12.03 -2.64 4.70
CA GLY A 26 -11.19 -1.79 5.54
C GLY A 26 -9.72 -1.92 5.25
N ARG A 27 -9.33 -2.64 4.22
CA ARG A 27 -7.92 -2.77 3.91
C ARG A 27 -7.37 -1.50 3.30
N PRO A 28 -6.09 -1.22 3.49
CA PRO A 28 -5.48 -0.03 2.90
C PRO A 28 -5.52 -0.12 1.38
N CYS A 29 -5.99 0.94 0.77
CA CYS A 29 -6.15 1.02 -0.68
C CYS A 29 -5.41 2.21 -1.26
N ILE A 30 -5.33 2.29 -2.57
CA ILE A 30 -4.67 3.38 -3.25
C ILE A 30 -5.70 4.42 -3.66
N ARG A 31 -5.54 5.61 -3.12
CA ARG A 31 -6.38 6.77 -3.48
C ARG A 31 -7.88 6.47 -3.54
N GLY A 32 -8.35 5.71 -2.57
CA GLY A 32 -9.77 5.38 -2.50
C GLY A 32 -10.26 4.42 -3.56
N MET A 33 -9.36 3.82 -4.33
CA MET A 33 -9.75 2.88 -5.36
C MET A 33 -9.76 1.47 -4.81
N ARG A 34 -10.34 0.56 -5.55
CA ARG A 34 -10.40 -0.83 -5.10
C ARG A 34 -9.13 -1.60 -5.44
N VAL A 35 -8.02 -0.98 -5.22
CA VAL A 35 -6.72 -1.58 -5.42
C VAL A 35 -6.05 -1.52 -4.07
N THR A 36 -5.75 -2.65 -3.47
CA THR A 36 -5.18 -2.66 -2.14
C THR A 36 -3.67 -2.63 -2.18
N VAL A 37 -3.10 -2.18 -1.09
CA VAL A 37 -1.65 -2.20 -0.94
C VAL A 37 -1.15 -3.63 -1.06
N SER A 38 -1.86 -4.60 -0.45
CA SER A 38 -1.38 -5.98 -0.49
C SER A 38 -1.41 -6.55 -1.90
N MET A 39 -2.32 -6.09 -2.75
CA MET A 39 -2.36 -6.56 -4.11
C MET A 39 -1.11 -6.10 -4.84
N ILE A 40 -0.72 -4.85 -4.66
CA ILE A 40 0.46 -4.31 -5.31
C ILE A 40 1.70 -5.01 -4.79
N VAL A 41 1.84 -5.09 -3.49
CA VAL A 41 3.03 -5.69 -2.90
C VAL A 41 3.12 -7.17 -3.27
N GLY A 42 1.98 -7.85 -3.30
CA GLY A 42 1.95 -9.26 -3.66
C GLY A 42 2.39 -9.51 -5.09
N GLN A 43 1.97 -8.66 -6.01
CA GLN A 43 2.37 -8.83 -7.39
C GLN A 43 3.86 -8.56 -7.58
N LEU A 44 4.38 -7.55 -6.91
CA LEU A 44 5.80 -7.27 -7.02
C LEU A 44 6.58 -8.42 -6.39
N GLY A 45 6.09 -8.98 -5.30
CA GLY A 45 6.74 -10.12 -4.68
C GLY A 45 6.72 -11.36 -5.56
N ALA A 46 5.73 -11.45 -6.43
CA ALA A 46 5.62 -12.57 -7.35
C ALA A 46 6.44 -12.36 -8.61
N GLY A 47 7.16 -11.26 -8.72
CA GLY A 47 8.03 -11.04 -9.86
C GLY A 47 7.51 -10.09 -10.92
N VAL A 48 6.35 -9.52 -10.73
CA VAL A 48 5.82 -8.55 -11.68
C VAL A 48 6.62 -7.26 -11.48
N THR A 49 7.09 -6.66 -12.56
CA THR A 49 7.87 -5.43 -12.43
C THR A 49 6.96 -4.24 -12.28
N ILE A 50 7.50 -3.13 -11.82
CA ILE A 50 6.73 -1.92 -11.68
C ILE A 50 6.17 -1.48 -13.02
N ASP A 51 6.97 -1.58 -14.08
CA ASP A 51 6.49 -1.20 -15.40
C ASP A 51 5.35 -2.08 -15.86
N GLU A 52 5.41 -3.37 -15.59
CA GLU A 52 4.34 -4.27 -15.95
C GLU A 52 3.08 -3.93 -15.17
N LEU A 53 3.25 -3.61 -13.90
CA LEU A 53 2.13 -3.29 -13.06
C LEU A 53 1.43 -2.03 -13.59
N LEU A 54 2.21 -1.02 -13.96
CA LEU A 54 1.65 0.21 -14.49
C LEU A 54 0.98 -0.02 -15.84
N THR A 55 1.43 -0.99 -16.59
CA THR A 55 0.83 -1.32 -17.86
C THR A 55 -0.52 -2.00 -17.63
N HIS A 56 -0.59 -2.91 -16.68
CA HIS A 56 -1.81 -3.63 -16.39
C HIS A 56 -2.84 -2.77 -15.69
N TYR A 57 -2.39 -1.81 -14.91
CA TYR A 57 -3.28 -0.92 -14.18
C TYR A 57 -2.94 0.52 -14.54
N PRO A 58 -3.36 0.97 -15.70
CA PRO A 58 -2.96 2.28 -16.20
C PRO A 58 -3.38 3.48 -15.35
N TYR A 59 -4.31 3.26 -14.42
CA TYR A 59 -4.68 4.36 -13.54
C TYR A 59 -3.73 4.47 -12.35
N LEU A 60 -2.79 3.55 -12.21
CA LEU A 60 -1.81 3.65 -11.14
C LEU A 60 -0.63 4.50 -11.60
N GLU A 61 0.02 5.13 -10.64
CA GLU A 61 1.20 5.94 -10.89
C GLU A 61 2.35 5.38 -10.09
N ARG A 62 3.55 5.68 -10.49
CA ARG A 62 4.73 5.17 -9.78
C ARG A 62 4.72 5.59 -8.34
N GLU A 63 4.25 6.78 -8.03
CA GLU A 63 4.19 7.25 -6.65
C GLU A 63 3.22 6.38 -5.83
N ASP A 64 2.17 5.85 -6.46
CA ASP A 64 1.25 4.96 -5.79
C ASP A 64 1.98 3.71 -5.31
N ILE A 65 2.82 3.16 -6.20
CA ILE A 65 3.53 1.95 -5.89
C ILE A 65 4.58 2.21 -4.81
N LYS A 66 5.24 3.35 -4.91
CA LYS A 66 6.23 3.70 -3.92
C LYS A 66 5.60 3.80 -2.55
N GLN A 67 4.46 4.47 -2.45
CA GLN A 67 3.81 4.62 -1.16
C GLN A 67 3.24 3.30 -0.65
N ALA A 68 2.79 2.43 -1.55
CA ALA A 68 2.33 1.11 -1.14
C ALA A 68 3.47 0.33 -0.49
N LEU A 69 4.65 0.41 -1.07
CA LEU A 69 5.80 -0.28 -0.52
C LEU A 69 6.22 0.33 0.83
N LEU A 70 6.16 1.65 0.93
CA LEU A 70 6.51 2.30 2.18
C LEU A 70 5.50 1.95 3.27
N TYR A 71 4.22 1.86 2.90
CA TYR A 71 3.21 1.52 3.87
C TYR A 71 3.43 0.08 4.37
N ALA A 72 3.72 -0.83 3.45
CA ALA A 72 3.95 -2.22 3.82
C ALA A 72 5.15 -2.34 4.75
N ALA A 73 6.21 -1.59 4.45
CA ALA A 73 7.41 -1.61 5.28
C ALA A 73 7.09 -1.05 6.67
N TRP A 74 6.32 0.02 6.72
CA TRP A 74 5.98 0.62 7.99
C TRP A 74 5.12 -0.32 8.83
N ARG A 75 4.17 -0.99 8.19
CA ARG A 75 3.29 -1.89 8.92
C ARG A 75 4.03 -3.10 9.49
N SER A 76 5.05 -3.53 8.82
CA SER A 76 5.77 -4.70 9.29
C SER A 76 7.02 -4.36 10.09
N ASP A 77 7.25 -3.10 10.30
CA ASP A 77 8.47 -2.67 10.95
C ASP A 77 8.78 -3.36 12.25
N GLY A 78 7.85 -3.39 13.15
CA GLY A 78 8.08 -3.97 14.42
C GLY A 78 8.44 -5.43 14.37
N ARG A 79 7.77 -6.20 13.50
CA ARG A 79 8.01 -7.58 13.43
C ARG A 79 9.16 -7.80 12.54
N GLU A 80 9.32 -6.95 11.57
CA GLU A 80 10.37 -7.04 10.64
C GLU A 80 11.73 -6.91 11.23
N VAL A 81 11.86 -6.11 12.22
CA VAL A 81 13.14 -5.91 12.87
C VAL A 81 13.63 -7.23 13.43
N LEU A 82 12.75 -8.02 14.02
CA LEU A 82 13.16 -9.28 14.56
C LEU A 82 13.53 -10.25 13.47
N LEU A 83 12.78 -10.29 12.42
CA LEU A 83 13.07 -11.20 11.34
C LEU A 83 14.36 -10.83 10.66
N ALA A 84 14.59 -9.57 10.46
CA ALA A 84 15.78 -9.13 9.80
C ALA A 84 17.00 -9.48 10.62
N SER A 85 16.90 -9.34 11.92
CA SER A 85 18.00 -9.66 12.76
C SER A 85 18.30 -11.13 12.69
N ALA A 86 17.28 -11.93 12.72
CA ALA A 86 17.46 -13.35 12.66
C ALA A 86 18.07 -13.77 11.35
N ARG A 87 17.65 -13.20 10.28
CA ARG A 87 18.17 -13.57 9.05
C ARG A 87 19.47 -13.05 8.74
N ARG A 88 19.84 -12.02 9.26
CA ARG A 88 21.04 -11.45 8.96
C ARG A 88 22.12 -12.17 9.52
N ILE A 89 21.93 -13.03 10.39
CA ILE A 89 22.96 -13.71 10.93
C ILE A 89 23.61 -14.62 10.17
#